data_ab9f93db2c6a623c0011f62092925940
#
_entry.id   ab9f93db2c6a623c0011f62092925940
#
_cell.length_a   1.000
_cell.length_b   1.000
_cell.length_c   1.000
_cell.angle_alpha   90.00
_cell.angle_beta   90.00
_cell.angle_gamma   90.00
#
_symmetry.space_group_name_H-M   'P 1'
#
loop_
_entity.id
_entity.type
_entity.pdbx_description
1 polymer ?
#
loop_
_entity_poly.entity_id
_entity_poly.type
_entity_poly.pdbx_seq_one_letter_code
_entity_poly.pdbx_strand_id
1 'polypeptide(L)'
;MKGEDVHRYDHLLTDRFVIFPYKLESGKAILYTEKEIGDLFPKGYNYLKRCEDVLRTREKGRFNIDGEWFQYSRKQGILFAKFEKLVAPDISMGGNFAYDEKGIFYQTTTVYGYVKRMEVKEGYKFWLALFNSRLFWWYLKNTGTVLANGFFRFKPDYIKPFPVPEMQQTSKGEKIVERLTDFLLYLYDKNSTDILTHTSNKRLATHIEEIIDMIFYELYFERHMKDNQIDVIADLSNYDWTGKSDATTIEAFYKWYQQSENMVRQKIMLLDTRSNNFIYQIHRTATI
;
A
#
# COMPACT_ATOMS: atom_id res chain seq x y z
N MET A 1 2.17 -13.73 -6.04
CA MET A 1 1.19 -12.65 -6.21
C MET A 1 1.43 -11.99 -7.56
N LYS A 2 0.39 -11.72 -8.33
CA LYS A 2 0.42 -10.99 -9.59
C LYS A 2 -0.19 -9.60 -9.41
N GLY A 3 0.00 -8.69 -10.42
CA GLY A 3 -0.56 -7.34 -10.37
C GLY A 3 -2.08 -7.29 -10.25
N GLU A 4 -2.78 -8.24 -10.86
CA GLU A 4 -4.24 -8.38 -10.78
C GLU A 4 -4.78 -8.76 -9.40
N ASP A 5 -3.90 -9.26 -8.52
CA ASP A 5 -4.25 -9.68 -7.16
C ASP A 5 -4.11 -8.52 -6.14
N VAL A 6 -3.64 -7.33 -6.56
CA VAL A 6 -3.30 -6.22 -5.67
C VAL A 6 -4.24 -5.04 -5.91
N HIS A 7 -5.01 -4.69 -4.90
CA HIS A 7 -5.88 -3.51 -4.90
C HIS A 7 -5.62 -2.65 -3.66
N ARG A 8 -6.02 -1.38 -3.73
CA ARG A 8 -5.80 -0.40 -2.64
C ARG A 8 -6.46 -0.84 -1.34
N TYR A 9 -5.70 -0.81 -0.26
CA TYR A 9 -6.13 -1.21 1.09
C TYR A 9 -6.67 -2.65 1.20
N ASP A 10 -6.60 -3.45 0.13
CA ASP A 10 -7.18 -4.80 0.10
C ASP A 10 -6.43 -5.75 1.04
N HIS A 11 -7.17 -6.70 1.57
CA HIS A 11 -6.60 -7.83 2.27
C HIS A 11 -5.98 -8.78 1.24
N LEU A 12 -4.66 -8.89 1.26
CA LEU A 12 -3.93 -9.73 0.30
C LEU A 12 -4.27 -11.20 0.50
N LEU A 13 -4.89 -11.80 -0.51
CA LEU A 13 -5.24 -13.21 -0.53
C LEU A 13 -4.73 -13.85 -1.81
N THR A 14 -4.27 -15.10 -1.71
CA THR A 14 -3.94 -15.91 -2.87
C THR A 14 -4.06 -17.40 -2.51
N ASP A 15 -4.55 -18.18 -3.44
CA ASP A 15 -4.56 -19.63 -3.40
C ASP A 15 -3.27 -20.25 -3.98
N ARG A 16 -2.36 -19.41 -4.46
CA ARG A 16 -1.11 -19.81 -5.11
C ARG A 16 0.03 -19.82 -4.13
N PHE A 17 0.76 -20.90 -4.14
CA PHE A 17 1.97 -21.08 -3.34
C PHE A 17 3.19 -21.14 -4.25
N VAL A 18 4.33 -20.67 -3.74
CA VAL A 18 5.62 -20.82 -4.42
C VAL A 18 6.54 -21.69 -3.57
N ILE A 19 7.26 -22.59 -4.20
CA ILE A 19 8.38 -23.28 -3.54
C ILE A 19 9.51 -22.27 -3.43
N PHE A 20 9.92 -21.93 -2.21
CA PHE A 20 10.95 -20.92 -1.94
C PHE A 20 12.24 -21.65 -1.53
N PRO A 21 13.14 -21.96 -2.49
CA PRO A 21 14.30 -22.83 -2.25
C PRO A 21 15.50 -22.07 -1.68
N TYR A 22 15.27 -21.00 -0.92
CA TYR A 22 16.34 -20.17 -0.38
C TYR A 22 16.24 -20.05 1.13
N LYS A 23 17.41 -20.08 1.79
CA LYS A 23 17.59 -19.64 3.17
C LYS A 23 18.09 -18.21 3.20
N LEU A 24 17.64 -17.45 4.19
CA LEU A 24 18.03 -16.05 4.40
C LEU A 24 18.99 -16.01 5.61
N GLU A 25 20.27 -15.91 5.35
CA GLU A 25 21.33 -15.94 6.36
C GLU A 25 22.31 -14.78 6.16
N SER A 26 22.66 -14.10 7.25
CA SER A 26 23.67 -13.02 7.26
C SER A 26 23.45 -11.96 6.16
N GLY A 27 22.18 -11.57 5.93
CA GLY A 27 21.82 -10.57 4.93
C GLY A 27 21.95 -11.05 3.48
N LYS A 28 22.00 -12.36 3.24
CA LYS A 28 22.09 -12.97 1.92
C LYS A 28 21.00 -14.02 1.71
N ALA A 29 20.53 -14.14 0.47
CA ALA A 29 19.65 -15.22 0.06
C ALA A 29 20.52 -16.34 -0.58
N ILE A 30 20.59 -17.47 0.09
CA ILE A 30 21.42 -18.61 -0.29
C ILE A 30 20.50 -19.73 -0.77
N LEU A 31 20.76 -20.29 -1.95
CA LEU A 31 20.03 -21.45 -2.45
C LEU A 31 20.32 -22.66 -1.55
N TYR A 32 19.31 -23.43 -1.16
CA TYR A 32 19.53 -24.71 -0.51
C TYR A 32 20.28 -25.65 -1.43
N THR A 33 21.17 -26.45 -0.91
CA THR A 33 21.73 -27.61 -1.65
C THR A 33 20.65 -28.65 -1.85
N GLU A 34 20.80 -29.54 -2.83
CA GLU A 34 19.85 -30.63 -3.08
C GLU A 34 19.68 -31.53 -1.84
N LYS A 35 20.77 -31.75 -1.10
CA LYS A 35 20.71 -32.49 0.17
C LYS A 35 19.90 -31.77 1.22
N GLU A 36 20.17 -30.48 1.48
CA GLU A 36 19.43 -29.69 2.47
C GLU A 36 17.95 -29.62 2.18
N ILE A 37 17.57 -29.36 0.91
CA ILE A 37 16.15 -29.26 0.53
C ILE A 37 15.45 -30.61 0.59
N GLY A 38 16.18 -31.70 0.28
CA GLY A 38 15.70 -33.07 0.41
C GLY A 38 15.45 -33.47 1.85
N ASP A 39 16.37 -33.14 2.76
CA ASP A 39 16.27 -33.44 4.17
C ASP A 39 15.19 -32.60 4.88
N LEU A 40 15.13 -31.29 4.61
CA LEU A 40 14.22 -30.36 5.27
C LEU A 40 12.79 -30.38 4.68
N PHE A 41 12.67 -30.57 3.36
CA PHE A 41 11.40 -30.45 2.63
C PHE A 41 11.22 -31.59 1.61
N PRO A 42 11.21 -32.85 2.03
CA PRO A 42 11.26 -34.01 1.13
C PRO A 42 10.13 -34.03 0.10
N LYS A 43 8.91 -33.63 0.47
CA LYS A 43 7.78 -33.56 -0.46
C LYS A 43 7.98 -32.49 -1.53
N GLY A 44 8.50 -31.31 -1.13
CA GLY A 44 8.81 -30.21 -2.05
C GLY A 44 9.95 -30.58 -3.00
N TYR A 45 11.00 -31.22 -2.49
CA TYR A 45 12.11 -31.71 -3.31
C TYR A 45 11.67 -32.77 -4.32
N ASN A 46 10.88 -33.74 -3.88
CA ASN A 46 10.35 -34.76 -4.79
C ASN A 46 9.48 -34.16 -5.91
N TYR A 47 8.72 -33.11 -5.60
CA TYR A 47 7.99 -32.37 -6.64
C TYR A 47 8.94 -31.69 -7.62
N LEU A 48 9.98 -30.98 -7.12
CA LEU A 48 10.99 -30.34 -7.96
C LEU A 48 11.69 -31.37 -8.87
N LYS A 49 12.08 -32.52 -8.34
CA LYS A 49 12.71 -33.61 -9.11
C LYS A 49 11.83 -34.10 -10.27
N ARG A 50 10.53 -34.19 -10.09
CA ARG A 50 9.60 -34.55 -11.18
C ARG A 50 9.56 -33.53 -12.30
N CYS A 51 9.91 -32.27 -11.99
CA CYS A 51 9.92 -31.15 -12.92
C CYS A 51 11.33 -30.80 -13.40
N GLU A 52 12.35 -31.59 -13.06
CA GLU A 52 13.77 -31.26 -13.27
C GLU A 52 14.11 -30.95 -14.74
N ASP A 53 13.67 -31.78 -15.68
CA ASP A 53 13.95 -31.59 -17.10
C ASP A 53 13.38 -30.26 -17.61
N VAL A 54 12.15 -29.94 -17.22
CA VAL A 54 11.50 -28.66 -17.56
C VAL A 54 12.22 -27.48 -16.91
N LEU A 55 12.67 -27.63 -15.66
CA LEU A 55 13.36 -26.58 -14.92
C LEU A 55 14.78 -26.33 -15.50
N ARG A 56 15.49 -27.37 -15.93
CA ARG A 56 16.82 -27.26 -16.56
C ARG A 56 16.76 -26.61 -17.93
N THR A 57 15.70 -26.86 -18.72
CA THR A 57 15.55 -26.32 -20.07
C THR A 57 15.05 -24.89 -20.13
N ARG A 58 14.65 -24.28 -18.99
CA ARG A 58 14.22 -22.89 -18.93
C ARG A 58 15.25 -21.92 -19.51
N GLU A 59 14.77 -20.87 -20.15
CA GLU A 59 15.61 -19.82 -20.74
C GLU A 59 16.74 -20.39 -21.61
N LYS A 60 16.39 -21.34 -22.50
CA LYS A 60 17.32 -22.00 -23.43
C LYS A 60 18.43 -22.80 -22.72
N GLY A 61 18.11 -23.44 -21.61
CA GLY A 61 19.05 -24.28 -20.85
C GLY A 61 19.98 -23.53 -19.90
N ARG A 62 19.74 -22.23 -19.66
CA ARG A 62 20.53 -21.43 -18.72
C ARG A 62 20.61 -22.03 -17.31
N PHE A 63 19.62 -22.80 -16.92
CA PHE A 63 19.52 -23.43 -15.60
C PHE A 63 19.93 -24.91 -15.60
N ASN A 64 20.57 -25.40 -16.66
CA ASN A 64 21.12 -26.74 -16.68
C ASN A 64 22.46 -26.80 -15.93
N ILE A 65 22.39 -26.55 -14.60
CA ILE A 65 23.51 -26.50 -13.68
C ILE A 65 23.21 -27.46 -12.53
N ASP A 66 24.09 -28.42 -12.27
CA ASP A 66 23.92 -29.36 -11.18
C ASP A 66 23.91 -28.66 -9.83
N GLY A 67 22.93 -29.00 -8.99
CA GLY A 67 22.72 -28.36 -7.68
C GLY A 67 22.03 -26.99 -7.74
N GLU A 68 21.85 -26.37 -8.93
CA GLU A 68 21.24 -25.03 -9.05
C GLU A 68 20.02 -24.98 -9.99
N TRP A 69 19.64 -26.09 -10.63
CA TRP A 69 18.58 -26.15 -11.64
C TRP A 69 17.20 -25.71 -11.15
N PHE A 70 16.94 -25.71 -9.85
CA PHE A 70 15.66 -25.31 -9.22
C PHE A 70 15.67 -23.85 -8.73
N GLN A 71 16.76 -23.09 -8.96
CA GLN A 71 16.81 -21.69 -8.58
C GLN A 71 15.83 -20.81 -9.37
N TYR A 72 15.46 -19.65 -8.81
CA TYR A 72 14.65 -18.68 -9.54
C TYR A 72 15.44 -18.03 -10.68
N SER A 73 14.77 -17.80 -11.81
CA SER A 73 15.36 -17.07 -12.94
C SER A 73 15.61 -15.59 -12.61
N ARG A 74 14.81 -15.03 -11.72
CA ARG A 74 14.95 -13.65 -11.23
C ARG A 74 15.04 -13.66 -9.72
N LYS A 75 16.16 -13.12 -9.22
CA LYS A 75 16.49 -13.12 -7.78
C LYS A 75 16.22 -11.77 -7.10
N GLN A 76 15.64 -10.79 -7.82
CA GLN A 76 15.33 -9.49 -7.26
C GLN A 76 14.31 -9.64 -6.11
N GLY A 77 14.61 -8.99 -5.00
CA GLY A 77 13.72 -8.98 -3.84
C GLY A 77 13.67 -10.25 -3.01
N ILE A 78 14.41 -11.32 -3.34
CA ILE A 78 14.43 -12.56 -2.54
C ILE A 78 14.81 -12.28 -1.09
N LEU A 79 15.80 -11.42 -0.84
CA LEU A 79 16.25 -11.05 0.49
C LEU A 79 15.11 -10.45 1.34
N PHE A 80 14.23 -9.70 0.70
CA PHE A 80 13.12 -9.01 1.35
C PHE A 80 11.79 -9.77 1.27
N ALA A 81 11.81 -11.01 0.77
CA ALA A 81 10.59 -11.80 0.53
C ALA A 81 9.71 -11.97 1.78
N LYS A 82 10.36 -12.15 2.94
CA LYS A 82 9.70 -12.37 4.24
C LYS A 82 9.59 -11.11 5.11
N PHE A 83 9.88 -9.94 4.54
CA PHE A 83 9.79 -8.69 5.29
C PHE A 83 8.39 -8.10 5.16
N GLU A 84 7.95 -7.45 6.21
CA GLU A 84 6.83 -6.52 6.19
C GLU A 84 7.06 -5.49 5.07
N LYS A 85 6.02 -5.21 4.27
CA LYS A 85 6.16 -4.36 3.09
C LYS A 85 4.83 -3.84 2.56
N LEU A 86 4.87 -2.77 1.81
CA LEU A 86 3.81 -2.41 0.90
C LEU A 86 4.03 -3.11 -0.45
N VAL A 87 2.95 -3.41 -1.14
CA VAL A 87 2.98 -3.98 -2.48
C VAL A 87 2.09 -3.18 -3.42
N ALA A 88 2.53 -3.02 -4.67
CA ALA A 88 1.75 -2.36 -5.71
C ALA A 88 1.95 -3.07 -7.06
N PRO A 89 0.94 -3.09 -7.95
CA PRO A 89 1.12 -3.59 -9.30
C PRO A 89 2.12 -2.72 -10.08
N ASP A 90 2.88 -3.31 -11.01
CA ASP A 90 3.77 -2.56 -11.91
C ASP A 90 3.00 -1.49 -12.69
N ILE A 91 1.77 -1.80 -13.07
CA ILE A 91 0.92 -0.96 -13.94
C ILE A 91 -0.44 -0.77 -13.27
N SER A 92 -0.87 0.49 -13.12
CA SER A 92 -2.18 0.83 -12.56
C SER A 92 -2.71 2.16 -13.10
N MET A 93 -4.01 2.39 -12.93
CA MET A 93 -4.69 3.65 -13.26
C MET A 93 -4.89 4.55 -12.02
N GLY A 94 -4.35 4.20 -10.88
CA GLY A 94 -4.46 4.94 -9.62
C GLY A 94 -3.60 4.32 -8.54
N GLY A 95 -3.60 4.89 -7.34
CA GLY A 95 -2.95 4.32 -6.17
C GLY A 95 -3.57 2.96 -5.83
N ASN A 96 -2.81 1.90 -5.99
CA ASN A 96 -3.23 0.51 -5.72
C ASN A 96 -2.21 -0.18 -4.82
N PHE A 97 -1.91 0.47 -3.70
CA PHE A 97 -1.03 -0.10 -2.69
C PHE A 97 -1.83 -0.90 -1.68
N ALA A 98 -1.31 -2.10 -1.37
CA ALA A 98 -1.79 -2.97 -0.31
C ALA A 98 -0.67 -3.28 0.68
N TYR A 99 -1.04 -3.80 1.85
CA TYR A 99 -0.13 -4.01 2.97
C TYR A 99 0.07 -5.49 3.27
N ASP A 100 1.31 -5.96 3.14
CA ASP A 100 1.76 -7.28 3.57
C ASP A 100 2.44 -7.18 4.95
N GLU A 101 1.61 -7.02 5.99
CA GLU A 101 2.05 -6.87 7.37
C GLU A 101 2.90 -8.05 7.85
N LYS A 102 2.54 -9.26 7.44
CA LYS A 102 3.21 -10.49 7.88
C LYS A 102 4.40 -10.88 7.01
N GLY A 103 4.62 -10.20 5.89
CA GLY A 103 5.68 -10.56 4.96
C GLY A 103 5.55 -11.96 4.36
N ILE A 104 4.32 -12.40 4.09
CA ILE A 104 4.07 -13.77 3.63
C ILE A 104 3.92 -13.88 2.11
N PHE A 105 3.80 -12.74 1.41
CA PHE A 105 3.60 -12.74 -0.04
C PHE A 105 4.90 -12.50 -0.79
N TYR A 106 5.19 -13.37 -1.74
CA TYR A 106 6.29 -13.18 -2.69
C TYR A 106 5.75 -12.57 -3.98
N GLN A 107 6.42 -11.51 -4.45
CA GLN A 107 6.02 -10.76 -5.64
C GLN A 107 6.54 -11.43 -6.91
N THR A 108 5.72 -11.38 -7.96
CA THR A 108 6.16 -11.69 -9.33
C THR A 108 6.71 -10.43 -10.02
N THR A 109 7.07 -10.54 -11.29
CA THR A 109 7.57 -9.42 -12.09
C THR A 109 6.54 -8.33 -12.37
N THR A 110 5.28 -8.55 -12.06
CA THR A 110 4.16 -7.60 -12.25
C THR A 110 3.76 -6.87 -10.96
N VAL A 111 4.49 -7.09 -9.86
CA VAL A 111 4.26 -6.46 -8.55
C VAL A 111 5.59 -5.99 -7.97
N TYR A 112 5.62 -4.76 -7.48
CA TYR A 112 6.73 -4.25 -6.68
C TYR A 112 6.43 -4.36 -5.20
N GLY A 113 7.46 -4.72 -4.41
CA GLY A 113 7.44 -4.66 -2.95
C GLY A 113 8.29 -3.47 -2.47
N TYR A 114 7.78 -2.73 -1.51
CA TYR A 114 8.42 -1.56 -0.92
C TYR A 114 8.68 -1.83 0.55
N VAL A 115 9.94 -2.03 0.89
CA VAL A 115 10.40 -2.22 2.27
C VAL A 115 10.94 -0.90 2.79
N LYS A 116 10.47 -0.51 3.96
CA LYS A 116 10.87 0.70 4.66
C LYS A 116 12.34 0.61 5.09
N ARG A 117 13.12 1.66 4.90
CA ARG A 117 14.46 1.76 5.46
C ARG A 117 14.39 2.00 6.98
N MET A 118 15.45 1.63 7.69
CA MET A 118 15.50 1.75 9.16
C MET A 118 15.40 3.20 9.65
N GLU A 119 15.86 4.15 8.85
CA GLU A 119 15.84 5.58 9.17
C GLU A 119 14.44 6.21 9.07
N VAL A 120 13.52 5.55 8.36
CA VAL A 120 12.14 6.02 8.18
C VAL A 120 11.35 5.72 9.45
N LYS A 121 10.88 6.76 10.13
CA LYS A 121 10.18 6.64 11.43
C LYS A 121 8.71 6.29 11.28
N GLU A 122 8.06 6.87 10.27
CA GLU A 122 6.62 6.71 10.01
C GLU A 122 6.29 5.23 9.77
N GLY A 123 5.11 4.81 10.24
CA GLY A 123 4.61 3.46 10.08
C GLY A 123 4.20 3.12 8.64
N TYR A 124 4.11 1.84 8.32
CA TYR A 124 3.66 1.40 7.00
C TYR A 124 2.24 1.88 6.64
N LYS A 125 1.36 2.04 7.63
CA LYS A 125 -0.01 2.52 7.41
C LYS A 125 -0.05 3.97 6.96
N PHE A 126 0.85 4.83 7.47
CA PHE A 126 1.01 6.18 6.97
C PHE A 126 1.44 6.19 5.50
N TRP A 127 2.44 5.39 5.14
CA TRP A 127 2.91 5.28 3.75
C TRP A 127 1.89 4.65 2.83
N LEU A 128 1.11 3.66 3.32
CA LEU A 128 -0.01 3.07 2.58
C LEU A 128 -1.05 4.12 2.20
N ALA A 129 -1.43 4.96 3.16
CA ALA A 129 -2.38 6.05 2.92
C ALA A 129 -1.82 7.08 1.94
N LEU A 130 -0.56 7.50 2.13
CA LEU A 130 0.08 8.48 1.27
C LEU A 130 0.15 8.01 -0.19
N PHE A 131 0.58 6.78 -0.42
CA PHE A 131 0.70 6.23 -1.77
C PHE A 131 -0.65 5.89 -2.43
N ASN A 132 -1.72 5.83 -1.66
CA ASN A 132 -3.09 5.72 -2.17
C ASN A 132 -3.82 7.06 -2.27
N SER A 133 -3.23 8.18 -1.80
CA SER A 133 -3.83 9.51 -1.79
C SER A 133 -3.94 10.13 -3.19
N ARG A 134 -4.86 11.08 -3.34
CA ARG A 134 -4.99 11.90 -4.55
C ARG A 134 -3.72 12.71 -4.82
N LEU A 135 -3.03 13.18 -3.77
CA LEU A 135 -1.79 13.93 -3.89
C LEU A 135 -0.69 13.12 -4.58
N PHE A 136 -0.47 11.88 -4.12
CA PHE A 136 0.52 11.01 -4.74
C PHE A 136 0.13 10.61 -6.16
N TRP A 137 -1.15 10.32 -6.40
CA TRP A 137 -1.63 9.99 -7.74
C TRP A 137 -1.51 11.17 -8.71
N TRP A 138 -1.84 12.38 -8.27
CA TRP A 138 -1.63 13.59 -9.06
C TRP A 138 -0.16 13.79 -9.41
N TYR A 139 0.75 13.62 -8.45
CA TYR A 139 2.18 13.69 -8.69
C TYR A 139 2.62 12.67 -9.75
N LEU A 140 2.25 11.41 -9.60
CA LEU A 140 2.63 10.34 -10.53
C LEU A 140 2.08 10.58 -11.95
N LYS A 141 0.86 11.12 -12.07
CA LYS A 141 0.27 11.51 -13.37
C LYS A 141 1.07 12.61 -14.08
N ASN A 142 1.71 13.49 -13.35
CA ASN A 142 2.46 14.62 -13.90
C ASN A 142 3.97 14.32 -14.08
N THR A 143 4.50 13.29 -13.46
CA THR A 143 5.94 12.96 -13.48
C THR A 143 6.24 11.57 -14.02
N GLY A 144 5.28 10.68 -14.03
CA GLY A 144 5.42 9.29 -14.47
C GLY A 144 5.25 9.12 -15.99
N THR A 145 5.58 7.93 -16.46
CA THR A 145 5.37 7.55 -17.86
C THR A 145 3.97 7.00 -18.08
N VAL A 146 3.23 7.65 -18.97
CA VAL A 146 1.91 7.18 -19.45
C VAL A 146 2.10 5.98 -20.37
N LEU A 147 1.34 4.94 -20.14
CA LEU A 147 1.20 3.77 -21.01
C LEU A 147 -0.11 3.84 -21.80
N ALA A 148 -0.33 2.87 -22.69
CA ALA A 148 -1.60 2.75 -23.42
C ALA A 148 -2.81 2.72 -22.45
N ASN A 149 -3.93 3.30 -22.88
CA ASN A 149 -5.19 3.36 -22.13
C ASN A 149 -5.12 4.13 -20.79
N GLY A 150 -4.16 5.06 -20.62
CA GLY A 150 -4.06 5.89 -19.43
C GLY A 150 -3.47 5.21 -18.19
N PHE A 151 -2.86 4.06 -18.36
CA PHE A 151 -2.13 3.40 -17.29
C PHE A 151 -0.77 4.07 -17.02
N PHE A 152 -0.29 3.96 -15.79
CA PHE A 152 1.01 4.44 -15.35
C PHE A 152 1.81 3.32 -14.72
N ARG A 153 3.15 3.45 -14.79
CA ARG A 153 4.06 2.53 -14.10
C ARG A 153 4.36 2.99 -12.70
N PHE A 154 4.25 2.04 -11.77
CA PHE A 154 4.62 2.21 -10.36
C PHE A 154 6.05 1.72 -10.09
N LYS A 155 6.98 2.01 -11.01
CA LYS A 155 8.38 1.72 -10.82
C LYS A 155 8.96 2.54 -9.67
N PRO A 156 9.88 1.97 -8.86
CA PRO A 156 10.59 2.72 -7.81
C PRO A 156 11.21 4.02 -8.28
N ASP A 157 11.71 4.08 -9.53
CA ASP A 157 12.33 5.27 -10.10
C ASP A 157 11.36 6.46 -10.27
N TYR A 158 10.06 6.20 -10.41
CA TYR A 158 9.02 7.24 -10.47
C TYR A 158 8.48 7.62 -9.09
N ILE A 159 8.59 6.71 -8.12
CA ILE A 159 8.09 6.90 -6.75
C ILE A 159 9.14 7.58 -5.86
N LYS A 160 10.40 7.17 -5.96
CA LYS A 160 11.50 7.71 -5.13
C LYS A 160 11.65 9.23 -5.15
N PRO A 161 11.45 9.94 -6.29
CA PRO A 161 11.56 11.40 -6.31
C PRO A 161 10.38 12.13 -5.68
N PHE A 162 9.31 11.41 -5.23
CA PHE A 162 8.18 12.04 -4.58
C PHE A 162 8.65 12.77 -3.32
N PRO A 163 8.40 14.10 -3.21
CA PRO A 163 8.84 14.86 -2.07
C PRO A 163 8.08 14.45 -0.82
N VAL A 164 8.78 14.28 0.28
CA VAL A 164 8.19 14.00 1.60
C VAL A 164 8.36 15.23 2.47
N PRO A 165 7.31 15.71 3.17
CA PRO A 165 7.42 16.87 4.05
C PRO A 165 8.36 16.58 5.21
N GLU A 166 9.05 17.62 5.69
CA GLU A 166 9.87 17.50 6.91
C GLU A 166 8.98 17.21 8.12
N MET A 167 9.17 16.04 8.72
CA MET A 167 8.25 15.42 9.67
C MET A 167 8.33 15.98 11.11
N GLN A 168 8.99 17.12 11.36
CA GLN A 168 9.09 17.68 12.73
C GLN A 168 7.73 18.14 13.30
N GLN A 169 6.72 18.41 12.45
CA GLN A 169 5.39 18.88 12.88
C GLN A 169 4.30 17.79 12.77
N THR A 170 4.62 16.61 12.29
CA THR A 170 3.65 15.61 11.79
C THR A 170 3.14 14.61 12.82
N SER A 171 3.66 14.55 14.03
CA SER A 171 3.36 13.45 14.99
C SER A 171 1.86 13.25 15.28
N LYS A 172 1.04 14.30 15.25
CA LYS A 172 -0.42 14.19 15.46
C LYS A 172 -1.12 13.72 14.17
N GLY A 173 -0.83 14.38 13.04
CA GLY A 173 -1.41 14.02 11.75
C GLY A 173 -1.05 12.59 11.34
N GLU A 174 0.20 12.16 11.57
CA GLU A 174 0.64 10.78 11.31
C GLU A 174 -0.22 9.74 12.06
N LYS A 175 -0.39 9.90 13.37
CA LYS A 175 -1.19 8.98 14.19
C LYS A 175 -2.64 8.92 13.75
N ILE A 176 -3.22 10.05 13.36
CA ILE A 176 -4.59 10.12 12.85
C ILE A 176 -4.67 9.39 11.50
N VAL A 177 -3.72 9.61 10.59
CA VAL A 177 -3.66 8.90 9.29
C VAL A 177 -3.55 7.41 9.51
N GLU A 178 -2.66 6.94 10.39
CA GLU A 178 -2.52 5.51 10.68
C GLU A 178 -3.83 4.90 11.21
N ARG A 179 -4.53 5.63 12.06
CA ARG A 179 -5.81 5.21 12.61
C ARG A 179 -6.92 5.14 11.55
N LEU A 180 -7.00 6.16 10.71
CA LEU A 180 -7.93 6.17 9.56
C LEU A 180 -7.59 5.07 8.55
N THR A 181 -6.31 4.76 8.39
CA THR A 181 -5.86 3.64 7.54
C THR A 181 -6.32 2.30 8.11
N ASP A 182 -6.30 2.11 9.43
CA ASP A 182 -6.87 0.91 10.04
C ASP A 182 -8.37 0.77 9.73
N PHE A 183 -9.11 1.88 9.72
CA PHE A 183 -10.52 1.87 9.33
C PHE A 183 -10.68 1.47 7.85
N LEU A 184 -9.83 2.00 6.96
CA LEU A 184 -9.85 1.61 5.54
C LEU A 184 -9.54 0.13 5.34
N LEU A 185 -8.52 -0.41 6.01
CA LEU A 185 -8.19 -1.84 5.95
C LEU A 185 -9.37 -2.72 6.39
N TYR A 186 -10.14 -2.29 7.40
CA TYR A 186 -11.36 -2.96 7.81
C TYR A 186 -12.46 -2.87 6.74
N LEU A 187 -12.70 -1.68 6.20
CA LEU A 187 -13.79 -1.41 5.25
C LEU A 187 -13.56 -2.05 3.88
N TYR A 188 -12.30 -2.21 3.47
CA TYR A 188 -11.92 -2.86 2.22
C TYR A 188 -11.76 -4.39 2.35
N ASP A 189 -11.88 -4.96 3.56
CA ASP A 189 -11.89 -6.41 3.72
C ASP A 189 -13.13 -6.99 3.05
N LYS A 190 -12.93 -7.84 2.04
CA LYS A 190 -14.00 -8.52 1.27
C LYS A 190 -14.92 -9.40 2.12
N ASN A 191 -14.46 -9.79 3.31
CA ASN A 191 -15.24 -10.59 4.25
C ASN A 191 -16.06 -9.71 5.23
N SER A 192 -15.84 -8.38 5.24
CA SER A 192 -16.60 -7.48 6.08
C SER A 192 -17.99 -7.23 5.49
N THR A 193 -19.01 -7.30 6.34
CA THR A 193 -20.37 -6.86 6.00
C THR A 193 -20.49 -5.36 6.16
N ASP A 194 -21.44 -4.73 5.45
CA ASP A 194 -21.69 -3.30 5.59
C ASP A 194 -22.02 -2.96 7.05
N ILE A 195 -21.29 -2.00 7.60
CA ILE A 195 -21.43 -1.57 9.00
C ILE A 195 -22.77 -0.86 9.20
N LEU A 196 -23.21 -0.09 8.20
CA LEU A 196 -24.43 0.70 8.26
C LEU A 196 -25.52 0.14 7.34
N THR A 197 -26.75 0.18 7.78
CA THR A 197 -27.92 -0.33 7.04
C THR A 197 -28.15 0.39 5.71
N HIS A 198 -27.79 1.68 5.63
CA HIS A 198 -28.13 2.53 4.47
C HIS A 198 -26.89 3.10 3.75
N THR A 199 -25.70 2.66 4.12
CA THR A 199 -24.45 3.15 3.54
C THR A 199 -23.46 2.02 3.44
N SER A 200 -22.99 1.73 2.22
CA SER A 200 -21.99 0.67 2.01
C SER A 200 -20.63 1.03 2.62
N ASN A 201 -19.87 0.01 3.00
CA ASN A 201 -18.49 0.18 3.46
C ASN A 201 -17.64 0.94 2.45
N LYS A 202 -17.86 0.73 1.14
CA LYS A 202 -17.17 1.48 0.08
C LYS A 202 -17.43 2.99 0.17
N ARG A 203 -18.65 3.41 0.48
CA ARG A 203 -18.98 4.83 0.63
C ARG A 203 -18.40 5.42 1.92
N LEU A 204 -18.39 4.66 3.01
CA LEU A 204 -17.67 5.07 4.22
C LEU A 204 -16.19 5.27 3.95
N ALA A 205 -15.56 4.31 3.25
CA ALA A 205 -14.16 4.39 2.88
C ALA A 205 -13.86 5.66 2.07
N THR A 206 -14.71 6.02 1.09
CA THR A 206 -14.54 7.26 0.32
C THR A 206 -14.47 8.51 1.21
N HIS A 207 -15.33 8.64 2.22
CA HIS A 207 -15.27 9.78 3.14
C HIS A 207 -14.00 9.76 4.00
N ILE A 208 -13.55 8.59 4.44
CA ILE A 208 -12.29 8.47 5.18
C ILE A 208 -11.09 8.83 4.31
N GLU A 209 -11.09 8.42 3.05
CA GLU A 209 -10.04 8.80 2.09
C GLU A 209 -10.02 10.32 1.84
N GLU A 210 -11.18 10.97 1.75
CA GLU A 210 -11.26 12.43 1.65
C GLU A 210 -10.65 13.12 2.87
N ILE A 211 -10.89 12.62 4.07
CA ILE A 211 -10.29 13.14 5.30
C ILE A 211 -8.75 12.96 5.26
N ILE A 212 -8.27 11.80 4.85
CA ILE A 212 -6.84 11.51 4.68
C ILE A 212 -6.20 12.46 3.67
N ASP A 213 -6.85 12.70 2.53
CA ASP A 213 -6.38 13.66 1.54
C ASP A 213 -6.24 15.07 2.11
N MET A 214 -7.22 15.53 2.91
CA MET A 214 -7.16 16.82 3.60
C MET A 214 -5.97 16.91 4.57
N ILE A 215 -5.70 15.84 5.32
CA ILE A 215 -4.53 15.79 6.20
C ILE A 215 -3.24 15.92 5.37
N PHE A 216 -3.13 15.19 4.24
CA PHE A 216 -1.96 15.33 3.39
C PHE A 216 -1.85 16.72 2.75
N TYR A 217 -2.96 17.34 2.36
CA TYR A 217 -2.90 18.73 1.88
C TYR A 217 -2.38 19.69 2.98
N GLU A 218 -2.81 19.50 4.22
CA GLU A 218 -2.30 20.30 5.33
C GLU A 218 -0.81 20.04 5.60
N LEU A 219 -0.36 18.78 5.54
CA LEU A 219 1.06 18.43 5.74
C LEU A 219 1.98 18.99 4.65
N TYR A 220 1.50 19.07 3.40
CA TYR A 220 2.29 19.55 2.26
C TYR A 220 2.14 21.04 1.98
N PHE A 221 1.01 21.62 2.34
CA PHE A 221 0.63 23.02 2.03
C PHE A 221 0.13 23.74 3.28
N GLU A 222 0.75 23.50 4.43
CA GLU A 222 0.32 23.95 5.76
C GLU A 222 -0.11 25.42 5.77
N ARG A 223 0.76 26.32 5.27
CA ARG A 223 0.47 27.75 5.25
C ARG A 223 -0.81 28.06 4.49
N HIS A 224 -0.97 27.50 3.29
CA HIS A 224 -2.17 27.73 2.49
C HIS A 224 -3.44 27.22 3.18
N MET A 225 -3.39 26.01 3.75
CA MET A 225 -4.53 25.39 4.42
C MET A 225 -4.97 26.24 5.64
N LYS A 226 -4.02 26.73 6.43
CA LYS A 226 -4.28 27.58 7.59
C LYS A 226 -4.77 28.98 7.20
N ASP A 227 -4.12 29.65 6.26
CA ASP A 227 -4.49 31.00 5.81
C ASP A 227 -5.94 31.03 5.25
N ASN A 228 -6.40 29.93 4.66
CA ASN A 228 -7.76 29.77 4.11
C ASN A 228 -8.74 29.06 5.06
N GLN A 229 -8.33 28.74 6.28
CA GLN A 229 -9.16 28.07 7.31
C GLN A 229 -9.78 26.76 6.84
N ILE A 230 -8.99 25.96 6.15
CA ILE A 230 -9.35 24.62 5.67
C ILE A 230 -8.38 23.51 6.18
N ASP A 231 -7.56 23.84 7.17
CA ASP A 231 -6.74 22.89 7.94
C ASP A 231 -7.64 22.02 8.84
N VAL A 232 -7.34 20.74 8.98
CA VAL A 232 -8.23 19.75 9.62
C VAL A 232 -7.59 19.00 10.80
N ILE A 233 -6.25 18.99 10.90
CA ILE A 233 -5.54 18.18 11.91
C ILE A 233 -5.90 18.59 13.33
N ALA A 234 -6.08 19.89 13.56
CA ALA A 234 -6.47 20.41 14.88
C ALA A 234 -7.86 19.91 15.28
N ASP A 235 -8.84 19.97 14.36
CA ASP A 235 -10.23 19.53 14.63
C ASP A 235 -10.28 18.00 14.81
N LEU A 236 -9.55 17.24 13.98
CA LEU A 236 -9.45 15.79 14.12
C LEU A 236 -8.78 15.39 15.44
N SER A 237 -7.84 16.20 15.95
CA SER A 237 -7.17 15.93 17.24
C SER A 237 -8.11 16.02 18.44
N ASN A 238 -9.28 16.64 18.29
CA ASN A 238 -10.31 16.71 19.33
C ASN A 238 -11.21 15.46 19.38
N TYR A 239 -11.15 14.59 18.38
CA TYR A 239 -11.86 13.31 18.41
C TYR A 239 -11.15 12.32 19.33
N ASP A 240 -11.92 11.49 20.02
CA ASP A 240 -11.38 10.40 20.84
C ASP A 240 -10.97 9.22 19.95
N TRP A 241 -9.69 9.08 19.71
CA TRP A 241 -9.09 8.02 18.91
C TRP A 241 -8.82 6.73 19.69
N THR A 242 -9.36 6.57 20.88
CA THR A 242 -9.20 5.34 21.67
C THR A 242 -10.05 4.19 21.11
N GLY A 243 -9.75 2.97 21.54
CA GLY A 243 -10.49 1.78 21.11
C GLY A 243 -9.84 1.01 19.96
N LYS A 244 -10.49 -0.06 19.53
CA LYS A 244 -10.05 -0.92 18.41
C LYS A 244 -10.58 -0.38 17.08
N SER A 245 -9.96 -0.76 15.97
CA SER A 245 -10.47 -0.47 14.63
C SER A 245 -11.48 -1.55 14.22
N ASP A 246 -12.66 -1.50 14.81
CA ASP A 246 -13.77 -2.41 14.55
C ASP A 246 -15.02 -1.67 14.04
N ALA A 247 -16.04 -2.42 13.68
CA ALA A 247 -17.28 -1.87 13.16
C ALA A 247 -17.89 -0.80 14.07
N THR A 248 -17.90 -1.02 15.38
CA THR A 248 -18.49 -0.10 16.37
C THR A 248 -17.76 1.23 16.40
N THR A 249 -16.42 1.18 16.41
CA THR A 249 -15.59 2.41 16.45
C THR A 249 -15.69 3.19 15.14
N ILE A 250 -15.72 2.50 14.00
CA ILE A 250 -15.87 3.13 12.68
C ILE A 250 -17.27 3.77 12.56
N GLU A 251 -18.30 3.10 13.02
CA GLU A 251 -19.68 3.65 13.07
C GLU A 251 -19.74 4.90 13.94
N ALA A 252 -19.13 4.87 15.13
CA ALA A 252 -19.09 6.03 16.04
C ALA A 252 -18.35 7.22 15.41
N PHE A 253 -17.19 6.97 14.77
CA PHE A 253 -16.46 7.99 14.02
C PHE A 253 -17.31 8.59 12.90
N TYR A 254 -17.97 7.75 12.12
CA TYR A 254 -18.80 8.21 11.01
C TYR A 254 -20.01 9.04 11.50
N LYS A 255 -20.66 8.64 12.60
CA LYS A 255 -21.74 9.42 13.24
C LYS A 255 -21.24 10.79 13.69
N TRP A 256 -20.04 10.87 14.30
CA TRP A 256 -19.42 12.12 14.66
C TRP A 256 -19.14 12.98 13.41
N TYR A 257 -18.57 12.40 12.37
CA TYR A 257 -18.26 13.11 11.12
C TYR A 257 -19.52 13.64 10.42
N GLN A 258 -20.66 12.95 10.54
CA GLN A 258 -21.93 13.35 9.89
C GLN A 258 -22.69 14.46 10.63
N GLN A 259 -22.28 14.87 11.81
CA GLN A 259 -22.89 15.99 12.53
C GLN A 259 -22.81 17.27 11.69
N SER A 260 -23.88 18.06 11.68
CA SER A 260 -23.96 19.28 10.86
C SER A 260 -22.91 20.32 11.23
N GLU A 261 -22.54 20.40 12.52
CA GLU A 261 -21.54 21.29 13.10
C GLU A 261 -20.09 20.75 12.99
N ASN A 262 -19.89 19.56 12.44
CA ASN A 262 -18.56 18.96 12.33
C ASN A 262 -17.63 19.81 11.43
N MET A 263 -16.61 20.38 12.03
CA MET A 263 -15.69 21.31 11.36
C MET A 263 -14.90 20.63 10.23
N VAL A 264 -14.50 19.38 10.40
CA VAL A 264 -13.76 18.61 9.36
C VAL A 264 -14.62 18.49 8.12
N ARG A 265 -15.89 18.07 8.29
CA ARG A 265 -16.84 17.94 7.17
C ARG A 265 -17.08 19.28 6.46
N GLN A 266 -17.30 20.36 7.24
CA GLN A 266 -17.50 21.70 6.67
C GLN A 266 -16.27 22.18 5.89
N LYS A 267 -15.05 21.95 6.38
CA LYS A 267 -13.80 22.33 5.72
C LYS A 267 -13.57 21.55 4.42
N ILE A 268 -13.93 20.25 4.39
CA ILE A 268 -13.91 19.46 3.15
C ILE A 268 -14.86 20.07 2.11
N MET A 269 -16.09 20.42 2.49
CA MET A 269 -17.06 21.04 1.58
C MET A 269 -16.60 22.42 1.06
N LEU A 270 -15.79 23.14 1.83
CA LEU A 270 -15.25 24.44 1.47
C LEU A 270 -13.95 24.35 0.65
N LEU A 271 -13.34 23.20 0.53
CA LEU A 271 -12.04 23.02 -0.11
C LEU A 271 -12.02 23.60 -1.53
N ASP A 272 -13.00 23.25 -2.35
CA ASP A 272 -13.08 23.70 -3.75
C ASP A 272 -13.19 25.22 -3.91
N THR A 273 -13.79 25.90 -2.94
CA THR A 273 -14.02 27.35 -2.98
C THR A 273 -12.91 28.16 -2.32
N ARG A 274 -12.20 27.57 -1.37
CA ARG A 274 -11.15 28.25 -0.59
C ARG A 274 -9.73 27.87 -0.99
N SER A 275 -9.55 26.75 -1.70
CA SER A 275 -8.22 26.35 -2.16
C SER A 275 -7.79 27.11 -3.40
N ASN A 276 -6.47 27.22 -3.58
CA ASN A 276 -5.91 27.71 -4.84
C ASN A 276 -6.11 26.70 -5.96
N ASN A 277 -5.89 27.13 -7.20
CA ASN A 277 -6.07 26.28 -8.39
C ASN A 277 -5.22 25.00 -8.34
N PHE A 278 -4.05 25.02 -7.71
CA PHE A 278 -3.16 23.87 -7.62
C PHE A 278 -3.75 22.76 -6.74
N ILE A 279 -4.17 23.08 -5.51
CA ILE A 279 -4.81 22.13 -4.59
C ILE A 279 -6.16 21.64 -5.17
N TYR A 280 -6.91 22.55 -5.79
CA TYR A 280 -8.15 22.20 -6.49
C TYR A 280 -7.91 21.11 -7.57
N GLN A 281 -6.88 21.26 -8.39
CA GLN A 281 -6.54 20.26 -9.41
C GLN A 281 -6.15 18.92 -8.81
N ILE A 282 -5.40 18.91 -7.69
CA ILE A 282 -5.06 17.69 -6.96
C ILE A 282 -6.32 17.00 -6.46
N HIS A 283 -7.21 17.76 -5.82
CA HIS A 283 -8.44 17.23 -5.23
C HIS A 283 -9.40 16.66 -6.30
N ARG A 284 -9.43 17.25 -7.49
CA ARG A 284 -10.22 16.78 -8.62
C ARG A 284 -9.58 15.64 -9.40
N THR A 285 -8.38 15.22 -9.03
CA THR A 285 -7.77 14.03 -9.63
C THR A 285 -8.56 12.79 -9.26
N ALA A 286 -9.20 12.17 -10.26
CA ALA A 286 -9.98 10.96 -10.03
C ALA A 286 -9.07 9.83 -9.50
N THR A 287 -9.50 9.23 -8.41
CA THR A 287 -8.97 7.95 -7.89
C THR A 287 -9.87 6.81 -8.38
N ILE A 288 -9.30 5.61 -8.52
CA ILE A 288 -10.03 4.42 -8.98
C ILE A 288 -11.00 3.95 -7.90
#